data_85110bbe3ae35c5bd9d44c77a418180c
#
_entry.id   85110bbe3ae35c5bd9d44c77a418180c
#
_cell.length_a   1.000
_cell.length_b   1.000
_cell.length_c   1.000
_cell.angle_alpha   90.00
_cell.angle_beta   90.00
_cell.angle_gamma   90.00
#
_symmetry.space_group_name_H-M   'P 1'
#
loop_
_entity.id
_entity.type
_entity.pdbx_description
1 polymer ?
#
loop_
_entity_poly.entity_id
_entity_poly.type
_entity_poly.pdbx_seq_one_letter_code
_entity_poly.pdbx_strand_id
1 'polypeptide(L)'
;MPLYDVTMPFIRMMAGNVDYTQGAMRNAVKKDFRDIYSSPMSQGTRCHQLATYIVFDSPLVMLCDAPTAYRKEPECTRFIAGLPVVADETRILQGKMGEYIVTARRVGEDWIVGGLTDWEARTVDLDLSFLPEGMFRAEIFCDGINADKKGEDYRHEYRDVKREDRLKMQLA
;
A
#
# COMPACT_ATOMS: atom_id res chain seq x y z
N MET A 1 -8.31 8.46 1.64
CA MET A 1 -8.30 9.70 0.81
C MET A 1 -6.84 10.03 0.49
N PRO A 2 -6.39 9.86 -0.75
CA PRO A 2 -4.96 9.83 -1.09
C PRO A 2 -4.13 11.00 -0.54
N LEU A 3 -4.55 12.24 -0.67
CA LEU A 3 -3.83 13.39 -0.10
C LEU A 3 -3.69 13.30 1.44
N TYR A 4 -4.72 12.86 2.13
CA TYR A 4 -4.69 12.66 3.58
C TYR A 4 -3.71 11.54 3.94
N ASP A 5 -3.76 10.43 3.19
CA ASP A 5 -2.96 9.24 3.45
C ASP A 5 -1.46 9.49 3.30
N VAL A 6 -1.06 10.38 2.38
CA VAL A 6 0.35 10.79 2.22
C VAL A 6 0.77 11.95 3.15
N THR A 7 -0.16 12.51 3.90
CA THR A 7 0.12 13.57 4.89
C THR A 7 0.23 12.99 6.30
N MET A 8 -0.63 12.03 6.65
CA MET A 8 -0.69 11.39 7.98
C MET A 8 0.65 10.89 8.51
N PRO A 9 1.48 10.20 7.71
CA PRO A 9 2.77 9.70 8.20
C PRO A 9 3.72 10.80 8.68
N PHE A 10 3.64 11.98 8.10
CA PHE A 10 4.53 13.10 8.42
C PHE A 10 4.08 13.95 9.62
N ILE A 11 2.81 13.85 10.00
CA ILE A 11 2.25 14.65 11.10
C ILE A 11 1.72 13.78 12.23
N ARG A 12 0.70 12.98 11.97
CA ARG A 12 -0.01 12.22 13.03
C ARG A 12 0.84 11.07 13.56
N MET A 13 1.55 10.34 12.69
CA MET A 13 2.36 9.20 13.10
C MET A 13 3.64 9.60 13.86
N MET A 14 4.04 10.86 13.82
CA MET A 14 5.11 11.37 14.68
C MET A 14 4.76 11.31 16.16
N ALA A 15 3.47 11.32 16.51
CA ALA A 15 2.99 11.20 17.87
C ALA A 15 2.81 9.73 18.34
N GLY A 16 3.08 8.78 17.47
CA GLY A 16 2.93 7.33 17.72
C GLY A 16 1.94 6.67 16.77
N ASN A 17 1.57 5.44 17.10
CA ASN A 17 0.70 4.59 16.29
C ASN A 17 -0.66 5.26 16.01
N VAL A 18 -1.23 4.89 14.86
CA VAL A 18 -2.55 5.38 14.44
C VAL A 18 -3.58 4.26 14.50
N ASP A 19 -4.81 4.62 14.76
CA ASP A 19 -5.97 3.78 14.56
C ASP A 19 -6.55 4.11 13.18
N TYR A 20 -6.57 3.12 12.29
CA TYR A 20 -7.02 3.28 10.91
C TYR A 20 -7.71 2.01 10.41
N THR A 21 -8.83 2.18 9.74
CA THR A 21 -9.62 1.07 9.19
C THR A 21 -9.54 1.13 7.68
N GLN A 22 -8.68 0.29 7.09
CA GLN A 22 -8.38 0.25 5.66
C GLN A 22 -8.82 -1.06 5.01
N GLY A 23 -8.52 -1.20 3.71
CA GLY A 23 -8.67 -2.45 2.97
C GLY A 23 -10.01 -2.63 2.28
N ALA A 24 -10.70 -1.54 1.92
CA ALA A 24 -11.89 -1.65 1.09
C ALA A 24 -11.58 -2.30 -0.25
N MET A 25 -12.43 -3.25 -0.66
CA MET A 25 -12.32 -3.97 -1.92
C MET A 25 -13.06 -3.29 -3.08
N ARG A 26 -13.82 -2.23 -2.82
CA ARG A 26 -14.34 -1.33 -3.83
C ARG A 26 -13.54 -0.05 -3.83
N ASN A 27 -12.83 0.20 -4.91
CA ASN A 27 -11.89 1.31 -5.03
C ASN A 27 -12.31 2.22 -6.18
N ALA A 28 -12.35 3.51 -5.94
CA ALA A 28 -12.82 4.48 -6.90
C ALA A 28 -11.78 5.58 -7.15
N VAL A 29 -11.51 5.85 -8.42
CA VAL A 29 -10.77 7.04 -8.83
C VAL A 29 -11.56 8.30 -8.48
N LYS A 30 -10.89 9.44 -8.38
CA LYS A 30 -11.46 10.69 -7.89
C LYS A 30 -12.80 11.08 -8.55
N LYS A 31 -12.91 10.92 -9.87
CA LYS A 31 -14.11 11.28 -10.65
C LYS A 31 -15.30 10.35 -10.42
N ASP A 32 -15.04 9.09 -10.03
CA ASP A 32 -16.06 8.04 -9.92
C ASP A 32 -16.46 7.76 -8.46
N PHE A 33 -15.76 8.36 -7.51
CA PHE A 33 -16.12 8.25 -6.11
C PHE A 33 -17.52 8.83 -5.85
N ARG A 34 -18.33 8.06 -5.13
CA ARG A 34 -19.67 8.45 -4.68
C ARG A 34 -19.83 8.06 -3.21
N ASP A 35 -20.37 8.97 -2.45
CA ASP A 35 -20.75 8.73 -1.05
C ASP A 35 -22.09 8.02 -1.01
N ILE A 36 -22.06 6.69 -1.11
CA ILE A 36 -23.26 5.85 -1.12
C ILE A 36 -23.20 4.89 0.06
N TYR A 37 -24.04 5.11 1.07
CA TYR A 37 -24.07 4.30 2.29
C TYR A 37 -24.28 2.79 2.04
N SER A 38 -25.19 2.43 1.13
CA SER A 38 -25.48 1.02 0.79
C SER A 38 -24.40 0.36 -0.08
N SER A 39 -23.42 1.11 -0.55
CA SER A 39 -22.35 0.63 -1.44
C SER A 39 -21.06 1.40 -1.19
N PRO A 40 -20.50 1.29 0.03
CA PRO A 40 -19.32 2.06 0.40
C PRO A 40 -18.13 1.73 -0.49
N MET A 41 -17.31 2.74 -0.74
CA MET A 41 -16.09 2.61 -1.53
C MET A 41 -14.98 3.50 -0.96
N SER A 42 -13.73 3.10 -1.15
CA SER A 42 -12.57 3.92 -0.81
C SER A 42 -12.12 4.74 -2.02
N GLN A 43 -11.50 5.88 -1.75
CA GLN A 43 -10.85 6.71 -2.74
C GLN A 43 -9.42 6.20 -3.03
N GLY A 44 -9.01 6.22 -4.28
CA GLY A 44 -7.72 5.73 -4.74
C GLY A 44 -7.80 4.33 -5.35
N THR A 45 -6.64 3.73 -5.57
CA THR A 45 -6.55 2.42 -6.21
C THR A 45 -6.59 1.27 -5.19
N ARG A 46 -6.72 0.03 -5.70
CA ARG A 46 -6.60 -1.18 -4.92
C ARG A 46 -5.22 -1.26 -4.25
N CYS A 47 -4.17 -1.01 -5.02
CA CYS A 47 -2.81 -1.04 -4.50
C CYS A 47 -2.56 0.04 -3.46
N HIS A 48 -3.17 1.21 -3.59
CA HIS A 48 -3.16 2.23 -2.55
C HIS A 48 -3.72 1.69 -1.22
N GLN A 49 -4.87 0.99 -1.25
CA GLN A 49 -5.44 0.39 -0.05
C GLN A 49 -4.57 -0.72 0.54
N LEU A 50 -3.92 -1.53 -0.28
CA LEU A 50 -2.96 -2.53 0.21
C LEU A 50 -1.73 -1.88 0.84
N ALA A 51 -1.21 -0.82 0.25
CA ALA A 51 -0.03 -0.12 0.73
C ALA A 51 -0.26 0.61 2.07
N THR A 52 -1.50 1.02 2.39
CA THR A 52 -1.80 1.65 3.68
C THR A 52 -1.51 0.73 4.86
N TYR A 53 -1.67 -0.60 4.72
CA TYR A 53 -1.29 -1.58 5.75
C TYR A 53 0.20 -1.59 6.07
N ILE A 54 1.02 -1.15 5.12
CA ILE A 54 2.48 -1.14 5.25
C ILE A 54 2.94 0.24 5.73
N VAL A 55 2.37 1.30 5.17
CA VAL A 55 2.80 2.67 5.47
C VAL A 55 2.32 3.12 6.85
N PHE A 56 1.09 2.77 7.23
CA PHE A 56 0.57 3.17 8.54
C PHE A 56 1.04 2.22 9.64
N ASP A 57 1.56 2.79 10.69
CA ASP A 57 1.89 2.05 11.91
C ASP A 57 0.62 1.93 12.76
N SER A 58 -0.13 0.86 12.51
CA SER A 58 -1.40 0.55 13.14
C SER A 58 -1.37 -0.86 13.72
N PRO A 59 -1.03 -1.03 15.00
CA PRO A 59 -0.96 -2.35 15.62
C PRO A 59 -2.33 -3.01 15.85
N LEU A 60 -3.40 -2.24 15.77
CA LEU A 60 -4.77 -2.75 15.75
C LEU A 60 -5.40 -2.44 14.39
N VAL A 61 -5.41 -3.43 13.51
CA VAL A 61 -5.94 -3.29 12.15
C VAL A 61 -7.32 -3.95 12.07
N MET A 62 -8.33 -3.18 11.69
CA MET A 62 -9.67 -3.69 11.41
C MET A 62 -9.95 -3.59 9.91
N LEU A 63 -10.55 -4.64 9.37
CA LEU A 63 -11.01 -4.67 7.98
C LEU A 63 -12.27 -3.81 7.83
N CYS A 64 -12.28 -2.91 6.85
CA CYS A 64 -13.38 -1.95 6.66
C CYS A 64 -14.51 -2.45 5.76
N ASP A 65 -14.36 -3.62 5.12
CA ASP A 65 -15.35 -4.11 4.15
C ASP A 65 -16.07 -5.37 4.65
N ALA A 66 -17.13 -5.76 3.94
CA ALA A 66 -17.92 -6.94 4.27
C ALA A 66 -17.17 -8.23 3.92
N PRO A 67 -17.38 -9.34 4.65
CA PRO A 67 -16.76 -10.64 4.34
C PRO A 67 -17.00 -11.12 2.91
N THR A 68 -18.15 -10.75 2.33
CA THR A 68 -18.48 -11.08 0.94
C THR A 68 -17.63 -10.33 -0.07
N ALA A 69 -17.18 -9.11 0.22
CA ALA A 69 -16.28 -8.35 -0.62
C ALA A 69 -14.89 -9.01 -0.62
N TYR A 70 -14.36 -9.37 0.54
CA TYR A 70 -13.08 -10.07 0.66
C TYR A 70 -13.07 -11.44 -0.03
N ARG A 71 -14.17 -12.20 0.04
CA ARG A 71 -14.28 -13.49 -0.67
C ARG A 71 -14.22 -13.37 -2.19
N LYS A 72 -14.60 -12.24 -2.75
CA LYS A 72 -14.53 -11.96 -4.19
C LYS A 72 -13.12 -11.59 -4.66
N GLU A 73 -12.26 -11.17 -3.73
CA GLU A 73 -10.91 -10.69 -3.98
C GLU A 73 -9.88 -11.53 -3.19
N PRO A 74 -9.78 -12.84 -3.46
CA PRO A 74 -9.02 -13.78 -2.62
C PRO A 74 -7.52 -13.49 -2.60
N GLU A 75 -6.93 -12.96 -3.68
CA GLU A 75 -5.51 -12.62 -3.74
C GLU A 75 -5.18 -11.47 -2.79
N CYS A 76 -5.91 -10.36 -2.91
CA CYS A 76 -5.73 -9.20 -2.03
C CYS A 76 -6.01 -9.55 -0.57
N THR A 77 -7.05 -10.36 -0.32
CA THR A 77 -7.41 -10.80 1.02
C THR A 77 -6.31 -11.67 1.64
N ARG A 78 -5.74 -12.59 0.88
CA ARG A 78 -4.60 -13.41 1.33
C ARG A 78 -3.38 -12.54 1.64
N PHE A 79 -3.09 -11.56 0.79
CA PHE A 79 -2.01 -10.61 1.02
C PHE A 79 -2.21 -9.87 2.35
N ILE A 80 -3.37 -9.25 2.56
CA ILE A 80 -3.71 -8.54 3.81
C ILE A 80 -3.58 -9.48 5.02
N ALA A 81 -4.14 -10.68 4.93
CA ALA A 81 -4.10 -11.65 6.04
C ALA A 81 -2.69 -12.16 6.37
N GLY A 82 -1.77 -12.08 5.42
CA GLY A 82 -0.36 -12.45 5.60
C GLY A 82 0.52 -11.32 6.14
N LEU A 83 0.02 -10.08 6.18
CA LEU A 83 0.82 -8.96 6.65
C LEU A 83 0.96 -8.98 8.18
N PRO A 84 2.18 -8.82 8.70
CA PRO A 84 2.42 -8.70 10.13
C PRO A 84 1.91 -7.35 10.64
N VAL A 85 1.33 -7.35 11.84
CA VAL A 85 0.79 -6.14 12.47
C VAL A 85 1.89 -5.29 13.11
N VAL A 86 2.92 -5.94 13.62
CA VAL A 86 4.07 -5.29 14.27
C VAL A 86 5.33 -5.62 13.48
N ALA A 87 6.12 -4.60 13.19
CA ALA A 87 7.42 -4.74 12.52
C ALA A 87 8.57 -4.63 13.52
N ASP A 88 9.66 -5.37 13.25
CA ASP A 88 10.91 -5.26 14.01
C ASP A 88 11.65 -3.96 13.70
N GLU A 89 11.48 -3.48 12.47
CA GLU A 89 12.13 -2.27 11.98
C GLU A 89 11.24 -1.58 10.93
N THR A 90 11.20 -0.25 10.96
CA THR A 90 10.54 0.56 9.93
C THR A 90 11.53 1.59 9.39
N ARG A 91 11.64 1.67 8.06
CA ARG A 91 12.46 2.63 7.34
C ARG A 91 11.60 3.45 6.38
N ILE A 92 11.69 4.75 6.45
CA ILE A 92 11.15 5.62 5.42
C ILE A 92 12.20 5.74 4.33
N LEU A 93 11.95 5.13 3.18
CA LEU A 93 12.92 5.11 2.09
C LEU A 93 12.92 6.43 1.32
N GLN A 94 11.74 6.95 1.04
CA GLN A 94 11.55 8.21 0.33
C GLN A 94 10.23 8.83 0.75
N GLY A 95 10.09 10.15 0.61
CA GLY A 95 8.82 10.80 0.83
C GLY A 95 8.89 12.32 0.73
N LYS A 96 7.75 12.88 0.39
CA LYS A 96 7.48 14.31 0.43
C LYS A 96 6.07 14.53 0.94
N MET A 97 5.95 15.23 2.05
CA MET A 97 4.66 15.46 2.71
C MET A 97 3.62 16.03 1.75
N GLY A 98 2.45 15.41 1.74
CA GLY A 98 1.34 15.80 0.86
C GLY A 98 1.48 15.34 -0.59
N GLU A 99 2.57 14.66 -0.96
CA GLU A 99 2.78 14.16 -2.31
C GLU A 99 2.90 12.64 -2.36
N TYR A 100 3.89 12.07 -1.68
CA TYR A 100 4.08 10.62 -1.66
C TYR A 100 4.92 10.15 -0.47
N ILE A 101 4.88 8.86 -0.19
CA ILE A 101 5.74 8.20 0.78
C ILE A 101 6.01 6.76 0.38
N VAL A 102 7.23 6.28 0.60
CA VAL A 102 7.63 4.87 0.46
C VAL A 102 8.24 4.40 1.77
N THR A 103 7.64 3.37 2.34
CA THR A 103 8.05 2.79 3.62
C THR A 103 8.43 1.33 3.43
N ALA A 104 9.53 0.90 4.04
CA ALA A 104 9.90 -0.50 4.17
C ALA A 104 9.80 -0.94 5.64
N ARG A 105 9.25 -2.12 5.87
CA ARG A 105 9.16 -2.75 7.19
C ARG A 105 9.82 -4.11 7.17
N ARG A 106 10.58 -4.44 8.20
CA ARG A 106 11.19 -5.75 8.38
C ARG A 106 10.48 -6.54 9.48
N VAL A 107 10.25 -7.81 9.20
CA VAL A 107 9.76 -8.79 10.19
C VAL A 107 10.56 -10.08 10.01
N GLY A 108 11.38 -10.40 10.99
CA GLY A 108 12.35 -11.47 10.87
C GLY A 108 13.35 -11.21 9.73
N GLU A 109 13.35 -12.08 8.74
CA GLU A 109 14.17 -11.96 7.53
C GLU A 109 13.42 -11.31 6.35
N ASP A 110 12.11 -11.16 6.47
CA ASP A 110 11.27 -10.61 5.39
C ASP A 110 11.20 -9.09 5.43
N TRP A 111 11.15 -8.50 4.25
CA TRP A 111 10.93 -7.08 4.05
C TRP A 111 9.64 -6.83 3.27
N ILE A 112 8.87 -5.88 3.73
CA ILE A 112 7.59 -5.49 3.12
C ILE A 112 7.65 -4.01 2.79
N VAL A 113 7.39 -3.66 1.52
CA VAL A 113 7.49 -2.27 1.04
C VAL A 113 6.13 -1.79 0.56
N GLY A 114 5.72 -0.62 1.04
CA GLY A 114 4.51 0.07 0.61
C GLY A 114 4.80 1.47 0.10
N GLY A 115 4.18 1.86 -1.00
CA GLY A 115 4.25 3.20 -1.56
C GLY A 115 2.87 3.81 -1.74
N LEU A 116 2.70 5.05 -1.31
CA LEU A 116 1.48 5.84 -1.49
C LEU A 116 1.79 7.12 -2.25
N THR A 117 0.86 7.55 -3.10
CA THR A 117 0.86 8.87 -3.73
C THR A 117 -0.47 9.58 -3.44
N ASP A 118 -0.51 10.88 -3.62
CA ASP A 118 -1.77 11.64 -3.65
C ASP A 118 -2.59 11.31 -4.91
N TRP A 119 -3.28 12.29 -5.50
CA TRP A 119 -4.03 12.09 -6.75
C TRP A 119 -3.18 12.22 -8.02
N GLU A 120 -1.89 12.49 -7.88
CA GLU A 120 -0.97 12.63 -9.01
C GLU A 120 -0.15 11.34 -9.15
N ALA A 121 -0.19 10.77 -10.34
CA ALA A 121 0.60 9.58 -10.64
C ALA A 121 2.10 9.88 -10.59
N ARG A 122 2.88 8.99 -9.97
CA ARG A 122 4.34 9.14 -9.82
C ARG A 122 5.07 7.85 -10.15
N THR A 123 6.27 8.00 -10.65
CA THR A 123 7.23 6.89 -10.72
C THR A 123 8.36 7.16 -9.74
N VAL A 124 8.57 6.21 -8.85
CA VAL A 124 9.62 6.28 -7.82
C VAL A 124 10.64 5.19 -8.11
N ASP A 125 11.93 5.54 -8.10
CA ASP A 125 13.00 4.56 -8.17
C ASP A 125 13.25 3.99 -6.77
N LEU A 126 12.87 2.73 -6.57
CA LEU A 126 13.07 1.99 -5.34
C LEU A 126 14.45 1.33 -5.36
N ASP A 127 15.34 1.83 -4.53
CA ASP A 127 16.66 1.25 -4.28
C ASP A 127 16.52 0.13 -3.25
N LEU A 128 16.96 -1.09 -3.58
CA LEU A 128 16.85 -2.26 -2.71
C LEU A 128 18.07 -2.45 -1.81
N SER A 129 18.94 -1.46 -1.67
CA SER A 129 20.16 -1.52 -0.84
C SER A 129 19.90 -1.79 0.66
N PHE A 130 18.66 -1.67 1.11
CA PHE A 130 18.25 -2.03 2.48
C PHE A 130 18.15 -3.55 2.70
N LEU A 131 18.06 -4.35 1.63
CA LEU A 131 18.04 -5.81 1.73
C LEU A 131 19.41 -6.36 2.16
N PRO A 132 19.46 -7.47 2.90
CA PRO A 132 20.69 -8.24 3.09
C PRO A 132 21.26 -8.76 1.76
N GLU A 133 22.47 -9.29 1.80
CA GLU A 133 23.03 -10.02 0.65
C GLU A 133 22.25 -11.31 0.39
N GLY A 134 22.03 -11.61 -0.89
CA GLY A 134 21.30 -12.80 -1.30
C GLY A 134 20.25 -12.53 -2.38
N MET A 135 19.56 -13.58 -2.75
CA MET A 135 18.45 -13.54 -3.70
C MET A 135 17.13 -13.61 -2.94
N PHE A 136 16.23 -12.71 -3.25
CA PHE A 136 14.89 -12.65 -2.67
C PHE A 136 13.85 -12.82 -3.76
N ARG A 137 12.75 -13.44 -3.41
CA ARG A 137 11.56 -13.51 -4.26
C ARG A 137 10.57 -12.45 -3.81
N ALA A 138 10.42 -11.40 -4.61
CA ALA A 138 9.44 -10.35 -4.37
C ALA A 138 8.06 -10.78 -4.90
N GLU A 139 7.02 -10.64 -4.07
CA GLU A 139 5.62 -10.65 -4.45
C GLU A 139 5.17 -9.20 -4.60
N ILE A 140 4.68 -8.83 -5.78
CA ILE A 140 4.43 -7.44 -6.15
C ILE A 140 2.97 -7.26 -6.53
N PHE A 141 2.29 -6.37 -5.81
CA PHE A 141 0.99 -5.81 -6.20
C PHE A 141 1.22 -4.39 -6.70
N CYS A 142 0.88 -4.12 -7.93
CA CYS A 142 1.02 -2.79 -8.52
C CYS A 142 -0.21 -2.41 -9.33
N ASP A 143 -0.43 -1.12 -9.49
CA ASP A 143 -1.56 -0.59 -10.24
C ASP A 143 -1.54 -1.12 -11.68
N GLY A 144 -2.71 -1.51 -12.17
CA GLY A 144 -2.92 -1.99 -13.54
C GLY A 144 -2.87 -0.84 -14.55
N ILE A 145 -2.83 -1.20 -15.81
CA ILE A 145 -2.74 -0.24 -16.93
C ILE A 145 -3.96 0.71 -17.01
N ASN A 146 -5.08 0.32 -16.41
CA ASN A 146 -6.30 1.12 -16.38
C ASN A 146 -6.65 1.64 -14.98
N ALA A 147 -5.72 1.63 -14.04
CA ALA A 147 -5.97 2.05 -12.66
C ALA A 147 -6.43 3.52 -12.56
N ASP A 148 -6.04 4.38 -13.53
CA ASP A 148 -6.49 5.75 -13.69
C ASP A 148 -7.99 5.89 -14.05
N LYS A 149 -8.59 4.81 -14.53
CA LYS A 149 -10.02 4.73 -14.93
C LYS A 149 -10.83 3.82 -14.01
N LYS A 150 -10.20 2.76 -13.51
CA LYS A 150 -10.81 1.75 -12.67
C LYS A 150 -9.89 1.48 -11.48
N GLY A 151 -10.18 2.06 -10.33
CA GLY A 151 -9.32 1.94 -9.15
C GLY A 151 -9.10 0.51 -8.65
N GLU A 152 -9.94 -0.43 -9.08
CA GLU A 152 -9.80 -1.86 -8.75
C GLU A 152 -8.83 -2.61 -9.69
N ASP A 153 -8.32 -1.95 -10.76
CA ASP A 153 -7.41 -2.59 -11.70
C ASP A 153 -6.00 -2.68 -11.10
N TYR A 154 -5.52 -3.89 -10.92
CA TYR A 154 -4.17 -4.17 -10.41
C TYR A 154 -3.53 -5.32 -11.15
N ARG A 155 -2.20 -5.44 -10.99
CA ARG A 155 -1.39 -6.54 -11.46
C ARG A 155 -0.68 -7.17 -10.28
N HIS A 156 -0.67 -8.50 -10.26
CA HIS A 156 0.04 -9.31 -9.28
C HIS A 156 1.13 -10.11 -10.01
N GLU A 157 2.36 -9.96 -9.58
CA GLU A 157 3.50 -10.64 -10.19
C GLU A 157 4.56 -11.04 -9.16
N TYR A 158 5.41 -11.98 -9.54
CA TYR A 158 6.59 -12.39 -8.77
C TYR A 158 7.85 -12.04 -9.55
N ARG A 159 8.89 -11.60 -8.83
CA ARG A 159 10.18 -11.26 -9.42
C ARG A 159 11.30 -11.63 -8.47
N ASP A 160 12.36 -12.25 -8.98
CA ASP A 160 13.58 -12.43 -8.22
C ASP A 160 14.35 -11.11 -8.20
N VAL A 161 14.78 -10.71 -7.02
CA VAL A 161 15.47 -9.45 -6.77
C VAL A 161 16.63 -9.65 -5.82
N LYS A 162 17.59 -8.73 -5.89
CA LYS A 162 18.74 -8.68 -4.99
C LYS A 162 19.03 -7.25 -4.58
N ARG A 163 19.90 -7.10 -3.61
CA ARG A 163 20.25 -5.84 -2.98
C ARG A 163 20.69 -4.74 -3.96
N GLU A 164 21.37 -5.10 -5.05
CA GLU A 164 21.92 -4.15 -6.05
C GLU A 164 20.86 -3.67 -7.04
N ASP A 165 19.68 -4.28 -7.04
CA ASP A 165 18.62 -3.94 -7.98
C ASP A 165 17.92 -2.63 -7.63
N ARG A 166 17.39 -1.99 -8.66
CA ARG A 166 16.50 -0.86 -8.57
C ARG A 166 15.20 -1.18 -9.29
N LEU A 167 14.11 -1.00 -8.61
CA LEU A 167 12.78 -1.21 -9.17
C LEU A 167 12.09 0.13 -9.42
N LYS A 168 11.40 0.24 -10.55
CA LYS A 168 10.49 1.37 -10.78
C LYS A 168 9.14 1.04 -10.17
N MET A 169 8.77 1.78 -9.14
CA MET A 169 7.47 1.71 -8.51
C MET A 169 6.58 2.77 -9.13
N GLN A 170 5.54 2.34 -9.82
CA GLN A 170 4.51 3.23 -10.37
C GLN A 170 3.40 3.35 -9.34
N LEU A 171 3.10 4.58 -8.94
CA LEU A 171 2.05 4.94 -7.99
C LEU A 171 0.98 5.71 -8.76
N ALA A 172 -0.32 5.33 -8.62
CA ALA A 172 -1.45 5.97 -9.29
C ALA A 172 -2.56 6.39 -8.31
#